data_5732d1646a4f82c1e5e21f4e9845c0cb
#
_entry.id   5732d1646a4f82c1e5e21f4e9845c0cb
#
_cell.length_a   1.000
_cell.length_b   1.000
_cell.length_c   1.000
_cell.angle_alpha   90.00
_cell.angle_beta   90.00
_cell.angle_gamma   90.00
#
_symmetry.space_group_name_H-M   'P 1'
#
loop_
_entity.id
_entity.type
_entity.pdbx_description
1 polymer ?
#
loop_
_entity_poly.entity_id
_entity_poly.type
_entity_poly.pdbx_seq_one_letter_code
_entity_poly.pdbx_strand_id
1 'polypeptide(L)'
;QIGARAYPPRMPIAEKVTLHALPPSHPCKTVGAALDYKGIEYEWVNLDFGKHNDQISELYGEGRTRVPGLTIGDERIHGSTEILWRLEQLSPEKPIYPEGIAEEVREAELWGDRVLQDLGRRIPWGALYFRPELLGRMNGIEELDPAGTDFAMKFVRSTWKYHNVSCVQIAEDLGNLPVMIDEIDSMSAKGLLDGENPTAADFQIGSSIWVIATISDVRPVIAGSAAERVAERFFGEIPDLIPAGAFPASWIRLRV
;
A
#
# COMPACT_ATOMS: atom_id res chain seq x y z
N GLN A 1 -18.64 1.58 5.69
CA GLN A 1 -18.74 0.16 6.06
C GLN A 1 -18.23 -0.64 4.89
N ILE A 2 -16.98 -1.10 4.98
CA ILE A 2 -16.38 -2.06 4.04
C ILE A 2 -17.17 -3.35 4.21
N GLY A 3 -17.78 -3.84 3.12
CA GLY A 3 -18.59 -5.05 3.12
C GLY A 3 -17.79 -6.20 3.71
N ALA A 4 -18.34 -6.83 4.77
CA ALA A 4 -17.72 -7.95 5.45
C ALA A 4 -17.56 -9.12 4.46
N ARG A 5 -16.33 -9.39 3.98
CA ARG A 5 -16.00 -10.65 3.35
C ARG A 5 -16.09 -11.75 4.42
N ALA A 6 -16.80 -12.85 4.08
CA ALA A 6 -16.79 -14.04 4.92
C ALA A 6 -15.40 -14.70 4.82
N TYR A 7 -14.53 -14.42 5.77
CA TYR A 7 -13.29 -15.16 5.95
C TYR A 7 -13.56 -16.50 6.68
N PRO A 8 -12.79 -17.56 6.38
CA PRO A 8 -12.93 -18.83 7.10
C PRO A 8 -12.60 -18.68 8.59
N PRO A 9 -12.98 -19.69 9.43
CA PRO A 9 -12.78 -19.63 10.87
C PRO A 9 -11.31 -19.31 11.22
N ARG A 10 -11.14 -18.36 12.15
CA ARG A 10 -9.84 -17.86 12.60
C ARG A 10 -9.08 -18.95 13.35
N MET A 11 -7.79 -19.07 13.06
CA MET A 11 -6.90 -19.94 13.84
C MET A 11 -6.35 -19.16 15.03
N PRO A 12 -6.46 -19.70 16.26
CA PRO A 12 -5.90 -19.03 17.43
C PRO A 12 -4.37 -19.16 17.43
N ILE A 13 -3.65 -18.09 17.12
CA ILE A 13 -2.30 -17.94 17.64
C ILE A 13 -2.47 -17.65 19.12
N ALA A 14 -1.81 -18.43 19.99
CA ALA A 14 -1.96 -18.32 21.43
C ALA A 14 -1.43 -16.95 21.97
N GLU A 15 -0.61 -16.27 21.20
CA GLU A 15 0.02 -15.00 21.53
C GLU A 15 -0.74 -13.82 20.92
N LYS A 16 -0.74 -12.69 21.62
CA LYS A 16 -1.33 -11.44 21.11
C LYS A 16 -0.54 -10.95 19.91
N VAL A 17 -1.25 -10.69 18.80
CA VAL A 17 -0.70 -10.09 17.59
C VAL A 17 -1.13 -8.62 17.51
N THR A 18 -0.17 -7.71 17.33
CA THR A 18 -0.44 -6.27 17.22
C THR A 18 0.26 -5.69 16.00
N LEU A 19 -0.51 -5.04 15.12
CA LEU A 19 -0.01 -4.32 13.96
C LEU A 19 0.08 -2.82 14.28
N HIS A 20 1.30 -2.29 14.38
CA HIS A 20 1.57 -0.86 14.55
C HIS A 20 1.59 -0.19 13.17
N ALA A 21 0.67 0.73 12.94
CA ALA A 21 0.33 1.19 11.60
C ALA A 21 -0.05 2.68 11.55
N LEU A 22 -0.13 3.20 10.33
CA LEU A 22 -0.82 4.44 10.00
C LEU A 22 -1.97 4.12 9.03
N PRO A 23 -3.19 4.64 9.23
CA PRO A 23 -4.35 4.33 8.38
C PRO A 23 -4.14 4.54 6.88
N PRO A 24 -3.49 5.61 6.40
CA PRO A 24 -3.28 5.84 4.97
C PRO A 24 -2.11 5.03 4.38
N SER A 25 -1.37 4.29 5.19
CA SER A 25 -0.17 3.58 4.73
C SER A 25 -0.54 2.30 3.97
N HIS A 26 -0.23 2.26 2.68
CA HIS A 26 -0.44 1.07 1.86
C HIS A 26 0.39 -0.14 2.31
N PRO A 27 1.66 -0.04 2.79
CA PRO A 27 2.36 -1.18 3.36
C PRO A 27 1.71 -1.74 4.63
N CYS A 28 1.01 -0.91 5.41
CA CYS A 28 0.22 -1.40 6.54
C CYS A 28 -1.02 -2.18 6.06
N LYS A 29 -1.66 -1.70 4.99
CA LYS A 29 -2.77 -2.41 4.34
C LYS A 29 -2.32 -3.77 3.78
N THR A 30 -1.12 -3.85 3.18
CA THR A 30 -0.49 -5.10 2.75
C THR A 30 -0.51 -6.15 3.86
N VAL A 31 0.01 -5.79 5.04
CA VAL A 31 0.09 -6.69 6.19
C VAL A 31 -1.30 -7.03 6.74
N GLY A 32 -2.18 -6.04 6.85
CA GLY A 32 -3.55 -6.27 7.30
C GLY A 32 -4.28 -7.28 6.41
N ALA A 33 -4.22 -7.13 5.08
CA ALA A 33 -4.85 -8.04 4.13
C ALA A 33 -4.28 -9.48 4.22
N ALA A 34 -2.97 -9.62 4.44
CA ALA A 34 -2.35 -10.93 4.63
C ALA A 34 -2.75 -11.59 5.95
N LEU A 35 -2.84 -10.83 7.05
CA LEU A 35 -3.35 -11.31 8.34
C LEU A 35 -4.79 -11.79 8.22
N ASP A 36 -5.64 -10.99 7.57
CA ASP A 36 -7.04 -11.32 7.31
C ASP A 36 -7.18 -12.60 6.46
N TYR A 37 -6.39 -12.72 5.39
CA TYR A 37 -6.38 -13.92 4.55
C TYR A 37 -5.99 -15.16 5.32
N LYS A 38 -4.92 -15.09 6.11
CA LYS A 38 -4.46 -16.20 6.95
C LYS A 38 -5.40 -16.49 8.12
N GLY A 39 -6.35 -15.61 8.42
CA GLY A 39 -7.31 -15.73 9.51
C GLY A 39 -6.67 -15.51 10.88
N ILE A 40 -5.58 -14.76 10.95
CA ILE A 40 -4.88 -14.39 12.17
C ILE A 40 -5.61 -13.21 12.82
N GLU A 41 -6.00 -13.35 14.08
CA GLU A 41 -6.56 -12.24 14.86
C GLU A 41 -5.46 -11.27 15.25
N TYR A 42 -5.70 -9.97 15.08
CA TYR A 42 -4.74 -8.93 15.44
C TYR A 42 -5.43 -7.65 15.91
N GLU A 43 -4.72 -6.89 16.70
CA GLU A 43 -5.07 -5.53 17.07
C GLU A 43 -4.38 -4.55 16.13
N TRP A 44 -5.15 -3.69 15.46
CA TRP A 44 -4.61 -2.58 14.68
C TRP A 44 -4.41 -1.37 15.60
N VAL A 45 -3.15 -0.99 15.82
CA VAL A 45 -2.78 0.16 16.65
C VAL A 45 -2.32 1.32 15.76
N ASN A 46 -3.08 2.40 15.76
CA ASN A 46 -2.70 3.62 15.06
C ASN A 46 -1.61 4.36 15.82
N LEU A 47 -0.49 4.60 15.14
CA LEU A 47 0.55 5.47 15.64
C LEU A 47 0.21 6.94 15.37
N ASP A 48 0.82 7.84 16.15
CA ASP A 48 0.61 9.27 16.02
C ASP A 48 1.23 9.79 14.72
N PHE A 49 0.41 10.40 13.88
CA PHE A 49 0.88 11.02 12.66
C PHE A 49 1.88 12.15 12.98
N GLY A 50 3.08 12.10 12.37
CA GLY A 50 4.18 13.03 12.65
C GLY A 50 5.12 12.61 13.79
N LYS A 51 4.73 11.62 14.63
CA LYS A 51 5.59 11.04 15.70
C LYS A 51 5.87 9.55 15.46
N HIS A 52 5.23 8.95 14.46
CA HIS A 52 5.34 7.51 14.20
C HIS A 52 6.78 7.04 13.97
N ASN A 53 7.67 7.89 13.45
CA ASN A 53 9.07 7.54 13.24
C ASN A 53 9.77 7.24 14.58
N ASP A 54 9.55 8.09 15.58
CA ASP A 54 10.13 7.92 16.92
C ASP A 54 9.48 6.72 17.61
N GLN A 55 8.15 6.58 17.51
CA GLN A 55 7.40 5.47 18.08
C GLN A 55 7.84 4.12 17.49
N ILE A 56 8.07 4.04 16.17
CA ILE A 56 8.59 2.83 15.52
C ILE A 56 10.04 2.56 15.97
N SER A 57 10.87 3.59 16.06
CA SER A 57 12.25 3.44 16.49
C SER A 57 12.34 2.93 17.93
N GLU A 58 11.47 3.40 18.82
CA GLU A 58 11.36 2.93 20.21
C GLU A 58 10.90 1.46 20.28
N LEU A 59 9.90 1.10 19.48
CA LEU A 59 9.31 -0.25 19.49
C LEU A 59 10.18 -1.30 18.80
N TYR A 60 10.83 -0.96 17.70
CA TYR A 60 11.49 -1.92 16.79
C TYR A 60 13.00 -1.73 16.69
N GLY A 61 13.57 -0.74 17.35
CA GLY A 61 15.00 -0.47 17.40
C GLY A 61 15.42 0.77 16.59
N GLU A 62 16.53 1.35 17.02
CA GLU A 62 17.09 2.56 16.43
C GLU A 62 17.31 2.44 14.92
N GLY A 63 17.00 3.51 14.18
CA GLY A 63 17.10 3.58 12.73
C GLY A 63 15.92 2.99 11.97
N ARG A 64 14.98 2.31 12.63
CA ARG A 64 13.71 1.88 12.05
C ARG A 64 12.68 2.98 12.23
N THR A 65 12.19 3.55 11.14
CA THR A 65 11.37 4.77 11.18
C THR A 65 10.08 4.66 10.38
N ARG A 66 9.88 3.54 9.66
CA ARG A 66 8.73 3.36 8.78
C ARG A 66 7.77 2.32 9.33
N VAL A 67 6.48 2.51 9.09
CA VAL A 67 5.46 1.49 9.30
C VAL A 67 5.39 0.55 8.08
N PRO A 68 4.88 -0.69 8.23
CA PRO A 68 4.35 -1.32 9.44
C PRO A 68 5.40 -1.94 10.36
N GLY A 69 5.01 -2.13 11.61
CA GLY A 69 5.65 -3.05 12.55
C GLY A 69 4.64 -4.04 13.10
N LEU A 70 5.02 -5.29 13.32
CA LEU A 70 4.19 -6.34 13.89
C LEU A 70 4.82 -6.89 15.15
N THR A 71 4.04 -7.06 16.22
CA THR A 71 4.44 -7.84 17.39
C THR A 71 3.61 -9.11 17.52
N ILE A 72 4.26 -10.21 17.90
CA ILE A 72 3.63 -11.52 18.20
C ILE A 72 4.20 -11.94 19.55
N GLY A 73 3.43 -11.73 20.63
CA GLY A 73 3.99 -11.80 21.97
C GLY A 73 5.17 -10.83 22.14
N ASP A 74 6.36 -11.38 22.44
CA ASP A 74 7.60 -10.61 22.58
C ASP A 74 8.38 -10.45 21.27
N GLU A 75 8.00 -11.20 20.21
CA GLU A 75 8.64 -11.10 18.90
C GLU A 75 8.28 -9.79 18.20
N ARG A 76 9.28 -9.13 17.59
CA ARG A 76 9.12 -7.84 16.90
C ARG A 76 9.64 -7.94 15.47
N ILE A 77 8.75 -7.68 14.50
CA ILE A 77 9.03 -7.80 13.08
C ILE A 77 8.74 -6.44 12.43
N HIS A 78 9.64 -5.95 11.58
CA HIS A 78 9.53 -4.62 11.00
C HIS A 78 9.66 -4.65 9.48
N GLY A 79 8.68 -4.01 8.82
CA GLY A 79 8.59 -3.95 7.36
C GLY A 79 7.65 -4.99 6.77
N SER A 80 6.93 -4.62 5.70
CA SER A 80 5.88 -5.48 5.12
C SER A 80 6.44 -6.82 4.63
N THR A 81 7.59 -6.82 3.94
CA THR A 81 8.21 -8.02 3.38
C THR A 81 8.66 -9.02 4.44
N GLU A 82 9.27 -8.54 5.52
CA GLU A 82 9.68 -9.39 6.64
C GLU A 82 8.46 -9.96 7.38
N ILE A 83 7.42 -9.15 7.51
CA ILE A 83 6.17 -9.58 8.14
C ILE A 83 5.48 -10.65 7.29
N LEU A 84 5.33 -10.45 5.96
CA LEU A 84 4.74 -11.45 5.07
C LEU A 84 5.49 -12.77 5.14
N TRP A 85 6.82 -12.74 5.12
CA TRP A 85 7.65 -13.93 5.26
C TRP A 85 7.44 -14.64 6.61
N ARG A 86 7.30 -13.88 7.69
CA ARG A 86 7.03 -14.46 9.01
C ARG A 86 5.62 -15.07 9.10
N LEU A 87 4.63 -14.42 8.48
CA LEU A 87 3.26 -14.94 8.43
C LEU A 87 3.17 -16.25 7.66
N GLU A 88 4.01 -16.48 6.64
CA GLU A 88 4.11 -17.75 5.94
C GLU A 88 4.55 -18.88 6.86
N GLN A 89 5.53 -18.62 7.72
CA GLN A 89 6.02 -19.60 8.67
C GLN A 89 5.02 -19.93 9.78
N LEU A 90 4.19 -18.94 10.16
CA LEU A 90 3.19 -19.08 11.22
C LEU A 90 1.94 -19.84 10.78
N SER A 91 1.55 -19.69 9.53
CA SER A 91 0.33 -20.27 8.97
C SER A 91 0.61 -20.86 7.57
N PRO A 92 1.38 -21.97 7.51
CA PRO A 92 1.78 -22.59 6.25
C PRO A 92 0.62 -23.29 5.53
N GLU A 93 -0.49 -23.57 6.22
CA GLU A 93 -1.68 -24.18 5.64
C GLU A 93 -2.45 -23.26 4.67
N LYS A 94 -2.16 -21.97 4.71
CA LYS A 94 -2.65 -20.97 3.75
C LYS A 94 -1.46 -20.25 3.12
N PRO A 95 -0.73 -20.93 2.22
CA PRO A 95 0.51 -20.39 1.69
C PRO A 95 0.27 -19.14 0.86
N ILE A 96 1.14 -18.13 1.08
CA ILE A 96 1.25 -16.94 0.23
C ILE A 96 2.54 -16.95 -0.60
N TYR A 97 3.37 -17.99 -0.40
CA TYR A 97 4.50 -18.38 -1.26
C TYR A 97 4.30 -19.84 -1.67
N PRO A 98 3.45 -20.12 -2.69
CA PRO A 98 3.09 -21.49 -3.08
C PRO A 98 4.30 -22.31 -3.52
N GLU A 99 4.32 -23.59 -3.14
CA GLU A 99 5.36 -24.52 -3.56
C GLU A 99 5.49 -24.56 -5.10
N GLY A 100 6.72 -24.57 -5.59
CA GLY A 100 7.03 -24.59 -7.02
C GLY A 100 7.17 -23.21 -7.69
N ILE A 101 6.62 -22.16 -7.10
CA ILE A 101 6.76 -20.76 -7.59
C ILE A 101 7.10 -19.77 -6.46
N ALA A 102 7.48 -20.26 -5.30
CA ALA A 102 7.69 -19.42 -4.11
C ALA A 102 8.78 -18.37 -4.30
N GLU A 103 9.86 -18.72 -5.02
CA GLU A 103 10.96 -17.80 -5.29
C GLU A 103 10.53 -16.69 -6.26
N GLU A 104 9.85 -17.02 -7.33
CA GLU A 104 9.32 -16.06 -8.30
C GLU A 104 8.27 -15.12 -7.67
N VAL A 105 7.40 -15.66 -6.79
CA VAL A 105 6.46 -14.85 -6.00
C VAL A 105 7.21 -13.91 -5.07
N ARG A 106 8.28 -14.38 -4.42
CA ARG A 106 9.12 -13.54 -3.57
C ARG A 106 9.81 -12.43 -4.36
N GLU A 107 10.28 -12.71 -5.56
CA GLU A 107 10.86 -11.69 -6.46
C GLU A 107 9.81 -10.66 -6.87
N ALA A 108 8.60 -11.08 -7.22
CA ALA A 108 7.49 -10.19 -7.58
C ALA A 108 7.07 -9.32 -6.38
N GLU A 109 6.96 -9.89 -5.18
CA GLU A 109 6.72 -9.16 -3.93
C GLU A 109 7.79 -8.09 -3.68
N LEU A 110 9.08 -8.46 -3.77
CA LEU A 110 10.20 -7.55 -3.56
C LEU A 110 10.27 -6.45 -4.63
N TRP A 111 9.85 -6.75 -5.86
CA TRP A 111 9.69 -5.73 -6.89
C TRP A 111 8.57 -4.74 -6.49
N GLY A 112 7.43 -5.23 -6.03
CA GLY A 112 6.35 -4.41 -5.49
C GLY A 112 6.81 -3.51 -4.34
N ASP A 113 7.62 -4.04 -3.42
CA ASP A 113 8.21 -3.28 -2.32
C ASP A 113 9.16 -2.18 -2.79
N ARG A 114 10.10 -2.52 -3.68
CA ARG A 114 11.18 -1.61 -4.08
C ARG A 114 10.77 -0.58 -5.12
N VAL A 115 9.80 -0.93 -5.98
CA VAL A 115 9.38 -0.10 -7.11
C VAL A 115 8.05 0.58 -6.81
N LEU A 116 6.97 -0.20 -6.59
CA LEU A 116 5.63 0.36 -6.47
C LEU A 116 5.38 1.08 -5.15
N GLN A 117 6.00 0.67 -4.05
CA GLN A 117 5.84 1.39 -2.78
C GLN A 117 6.31 2.84 -2.88
N ASP A 118 7.37 3.10 -3.61
CA ASP A 118 7.86 4.47 -3.79
C ASP A 118 6.91 5.30 -4.65
N LEU A 119 6.33 4.72 -5.71
CA LEU A 119 5.27 5.36 -6.49
C LEU A 119 4.02 5.61 -5.64
N GLY A 120 3.60 4.62 -4.85
CA GLY A 120 2.47 4.72 -3.92
C GLY A 120 2.64 5.80 -2.85
N ARG A 121 3.86 6.25 -2.61
CA ARG A 121 4.16 7.43 -1.78
C ARG A 121 4.19 8.70 -2.62
N ARG A 122 4.99 8.72 -3.68
CA ARG A 122 5.26 9.96 -4.45
C ARG A 122 4.05 10.46 -5.22
N ILE A 123 3.30 9.59 -5.89
CA ILE A 123 2.16 10.01 -6.71
C ILE A 123 1.04 10.65 -5.87
N PRO A 124 0.55 10.04 -4.77
CA PRO A 124 -0.45 10.69 -3.92
C PRO A 124 0.03 12.00 -3.30
N TRP A 125 1.25 12.03 -2.76
CA TRP A 125 1.81 13.28 -2.23
C TRP A 125 2.06 14.33 -3.31
N GLY A 126 2.34 13.88 -4.55
CA GLY A 126 2.40 14.73 -5.72
C GLY A 126 1.06 15.39 -6.03
N ALA A 127 0.01 14.60 -6.09
CA ALA A 127 -1.35 15.10 -6.31
C ALA A 127 -1.78 16.08 -5.22
N LEU A 128 -1.51 15.78 -3.96
CA LEU A 128 -1.79 16.67 -2.82
C LEU A 128 -0.95 17.96 -2.82
N TYR A 129 0.18 18.00 -3.49
CA TYR A 129 0.92 19.26 -3.65
C TYR A 129 0.17 20.26 -4.53
N PHE A 130 -0.51 19.77 -5.56
CA PHE A 130 -1.35 20.58 -6.44
C PHE A 130 -2.77 20.80 -5.91
N ARG A 131 -3.25 19.88 -5.07
CA ARG A 131 -4.61 19.87 -4.52
C ARG A 131 -4.59 19.61 -2.99
N PRO A 132 -3.96 20.50 -2.19
CA PRO A 132 -3.76 20.27 -0.76
C PRO A 132 -5.06 20.21 0.06
N GLU A 133 -6.13 20.84 -0.42
CA GLU A 133 -7.46 20.78 0.19
C GLU A 133 -8.02 19.37 0.26
N LEU A 134 -7.60 18.49 -0.66
CA LEU A 134 -8.04 17.09 -0.75
C LEU A 134 -7.38 16.17 0.28
N LEU A 135 -6.42 16.67 1.07
CA LEU A 135 -5.87 15.90 2.19
C LEU A 135 -6.97 15.48 3.18
N GLY A 136 -8.03 16.27 3.29
CA GLY A 136 -9.22 15.90 4.07
C GLY A 136 -9.82 14.57 3.61
N ARG A 137 -10.07 14.43 2.30
CA ARG A 137 -10.65 13.21 1.72
C ARG A 137 -9.75 11.98 1.92
N MET A 138 -8.43 12.15 1.81
CA MET A 138 -7.45 11.09 2.09
C MET A 138 -7.52 10.59 3.55
N ASN A 139 -7.99 11.43 4.46
CA ASN A 139 -8.20 11.11 5.88
C ASN A 139 -9.65 10.76 6.23
N GLY A 140 -10.51 10.56 5.23
CA GLY A 140 -11.91 10.16 5.41
C GLY A 140 -12.84 11.28 5.90
N ILE A 141 -12.47 12.55 5.68
CA ILE A 141 -13.28 13.74 5.94
C ILE A 141 -13.53 14.52 4.65
N GLU A 142 -14.30 15.59 4.72
CA GLU A 142 -14.56 16.47 3.59
C GLU A 142 -13.29 17.25 3.16
N GLU A 143 -13.39 17.99 2.05
CA GLU A 143 -12.36 18.93 1.63
C GLU A 143 -12.07 19.96 2.74
N LEU A 144 -10.79 20.26 2.90
CA LEU A 144 -10.36 21.22 3.92
C LEU A 144 -10.81 22.64 3.56
N ASP A 145 -11.19 23.41 4.56
CA ASP A 145 -11.38 24.84 4.45
C ASP A 145 -10.04 25.57 4.17
N PRO A 146 -10.04 26.89 3.86
CA PRO A 146 -8.80 27.60 3.56
C PRO A 146 -7.74 27.53 4.68
N ALA A 147 -8.15 27.58 5.94
CA ALA A 147 -7.20 27.51 7.07
C ALA A 147 -6.59 26.11 7.22
N GLY A 148 -7.41 25.06 7.07
CA GLY A 148 -6.97 23.68 7.03
C GLY A 148 -6.06 23.41 5.83
N THR A 149 -6.37 23.99 4.67
CA THR A 149 -5.55 23.90 3.45
C THR A 149 -4.16 24.52 3.65
N ASP A 150 -4.06 25.68 4.28
CA ASP A 150 -2.77 26.30 4.64
C ASP A 150 -1.93 25.41 5.55
N PHE A 151 -2.57 24.74 6.50
CA PHE A 151 -1.89 23.76 7.36
C PHE A 151 -1.45 22.53 6.54
N ALA A 152 -2.34 22.00 5.69
CA ALA A 152 -2.05 20.86 4.83
C ALA A 152 -0.86 21.11 3.89
N MET A 153 -0.75 22.31 3.32
CA MET A 153 0.38 22.68 2.46
C MET A 153 1.73 22.57 3.18
N LYS A 154 1.81 22.99 4.45
CA LYS A 154 3.04 22.87 5.25
C LYS A 154 3.40 21.40 5.44
N PHE A 155 2.39 20.59 5.72
CA PHE A 155 2.54 19.17 5.93
C PHE A 155 2.97 18.44 4.63
N VAL A 156 2.30 18.69 3.52
CA VAL A 156 2.64 18.14 2.21
C VAL A 156 4.09 18.48 1.83
N ARG A 157 4.52 19.73 2.00
CA ARG A 157 5.90 20.15 1.72
C ARG A 157 6.93 19.42 2.61
N SER A 158 6.60 19.20 3.88
CA SER A 158 7.47 18.42 4.78
C SER A 158 7.60 16.97 4.30
N THR A 159 6.49 16.37 3.88
CA THR A 159 6.46 15.00 3.34
C THR A 159 7.23 14.89 2.03
N TRP A 160 7.10 15.87 1.15
CA TRP A 160 7.91 15.94 -0.08
C TRP A 160 9.41 15.94 0.21
N LYS A 161 9.84 16.77 1.17
CA LYS A 161 11.24 16.80 1.61
C LYS A 161 11.68 15.45 2.19
N TYR A 162 10.85 14.85 3.04
CA TYR A 162 11.15 13.57 3.67
C TYR A 162 11.30 12.42 2.66
N HIS A 163 10.44 12.36 1.65
CA HIS A 163 10.47 11.33 0.59
C HIS A 163 11.29 11.74 -0.65
N ASN A 164 12.00 12.87 -0.59
CA ASN A 164 12.77 13.39 -1.72
C ASN A 164 11.94 13.49 -3.03
N VAL A 165 10.71 14.01 -2.92
CA VAL A 165 9.79 14.14 -4.06
C VAL A 165 10.09 15.42 -4.85
N SER A 166 9.97 15.36 -6.17
CA SER A 166 10.05 16.50 -7.06
C SER A 166 9.05 16.37 -8.21
N CYS A 167 8.69 17.50 -8.85
CA CYS A 167 7.83 17.47 -10.04
C CYS A 167 8.43 16.64 -11.18
N VAL A 168 9.75 16.68 -11.35
CA VAL A 168 10.45 15.86 -12.36
C VAL A 168 10.27 14.38 -12.08
N GLN A 169 10.51 13.98 -10.85
CA GLN A 169 10.35 12.57 -10.45
C GLN A 169 8.91 12.08 -10.61
N ILE A 170 7.91 12.90 -10.25
CA ILE A 170 6.49 12.54 -10.41
C ILE A 170 6.14 12.42 -11.90
N ALA A 171 6.62 13.33 -12.74
CA ALA A 171 6.39 13.25 -14.19
C ALA A 171 7.03 11.99 -14.80
N GLU A 172 8.20 11.58 -14.35
CA GLU A 172 8.85 10.32 -14.72
C GLU A 172 8.06 9.11 -14.23
N ASP A 173 7.63 9.11 -12.96
CA ASP A 173 6.82 8.03 -12.38
C ASP A 173 5.52 7.83 -13.16
N LEU A 174 4.79 8.92 -13.45
CA LEU A 174 3.55 8.89 -14.22
C LEU A 174 3.79 8.45 -15.68
N GLY A 175 4.88 8.93 -16.29
CA GLY A 175 5.27 8.55 -17.66
C GLY A 175 5.65 7.07 -17.80
N ASN A 176 6.17 6.45 -16.71
CA ASN A 176 6.58 5.06 -16.67
C ASN A 176 5.48 4.12 -16.12
N LEU A 177 4.41 4.65 -15.56
CA LEU A 177 3.34 3.85 -14.97
C LEU A 177 2.77 2.80 -15.96
N PRO A 178 2.54 3.09 -17.25
CA PRO A 178 2.10 2.08 -18.21
C PRO A 178 2.98 0.84 -18.25
N VAL A 179 4.31 1.03 -18.30
CA VAL A 179 5.28 -0.09 -18.32
C VAL A 179 5.20 -0.93 -17.06
N MET A 180 4.98 -0.29 -15.90
CA MET A 180 4.84 -1.01 -14.63
C MET A 180 3.52 -1.81 -14.58
N ILE A 181 2.44 -1.28 -15.16
CA ILE A 181 1.17 -2.01 -15.26
C ILE A 181 1.32 -3.21 -16.22
N ASP A 182 2.03 -3.05 -17.35
CA ASP A 182 2.31 -4.15 -18.27
C ASP A 182 3.18 -5.24 -17.61
N GLU A 183 4.13 -4.88 -16.74
CA GLU A 183 4.90 -5.85 -15.94
C GLU A 183 4.02 -6.61 -14.96
N ILE A 184 3.04 -5.95 -14.29
CA ILE A 184 2.08 -6.63 -13.42
C ILE A 184 1.21 -7.60 -14.24
N ASP A 185 0.73 -7.20 -15.43
CA ASP A 185 0.00 -8.10 -16.33
C ASP A 185 0.85 -9.31 -16.74
N SER A 186 2.16 -9.11 -16.98
CA SER A 186 3.10 -10.20 -17.25
C SER A 186 3.26 -11.15 -16.07
N MET A 187 3.37 -10.61 -14.84
CA MET A 187 3.43 -11.41 -13.60
C MET A 187 2.13 -12.22 -13.43
N SER A 188 0.97 -11.62 -13.69
CA SER A 188 -0.33 -12.32 -13.66
C SER A 188 -0.38 -13.45 -14.69
N ALA A 189 0.07 -13.22 -15.91
CA ALA A 189 0.12 -14.25 -16.96
C ALA A 189 1.04 -15.42 -16.60
N LYS A 190 2.04 -15.21 -15.76
CA LYS A 190 2.93 -16.25 -15.20
C LYS A 190 2.33 -16.94 -13.97
N GLY A 191 1.16 -16.52 -13.48
CA GLY A 191 0.50 -17.07 -12.30
C GLY A 191 1.11 -16.64 -10.96
N LEU A 192 1.90 -15.55 -10.94
CA LEU A 192 2.55 -15.06 -9.73
C LEU A 192 1.61 -14.21 -8.86
N LEU A 193 0.54 -13.69 -9.43
CA LEU A 193 -0.54 -12.93 -8.78
C LEU A 193 -1.85 -13.06 -9.55
N ASP A 194 -2.96 -12.53 -9.01
CA ASP A 194 -4.30 -12.54 -9.61
C ASP A 194 -4.89 -13.96 -9.80
N GLY A 195 -4.31 -14.97 -9.14
CA GLY A 195 -4.78 -16.35 -9.17
C GLY A 195 -5.96 -16.60 -8.22
N GLU A 196 -6.49 -17.84 -8.19
CA GLU A 196 -7.58 -18.23 -7.28
C GLU A 196 -7.17 -18.00 -5.81
N ASN A 197 -5.98 -18.47 -5.43
CA ASN A 197 -5.38 -18.23 -4.11
C ASN A 197 -4.41 -17.06 -4.20
N PRO A 198 -4.47 -16.11 -3.25
CA PRO A 198 -3.56 -14.98 -3.24
C PRO A 198 -2.13 -15.39 -2.88
N THR A 199 -1.19 -14.65 -3.43
CA THR A 199 0.23 -14.74 -3.09
C THR A 199 0.68 -13.49 -2.31
N ALA A 200 1.89 -13.48 -1.80
CA ALA A 200 2.48 -12.29 -1.17
C ALA A 200 2.58 -11.11 -2.15
N ALA A 201 2.78 -11.39 -3.45
CA ALA A 201 2.81 -10.38 -4.50
C ALA A 201 1.45 -9.66 -4.66
N ASP A 202 0.32 -10.38 -4.53
CA ASP A 202 -1.01 -9.78 -4.58
C ASP A 202 -1.18 -8.70 -3.50
N PHE A 203 -0.78 -8.97 -2.28
CA PHE A 203 -0.93 -8.01 -1.19
C PHE A 203 0.02 -6.83 -1.34
N GLN A 204 1.28 -7.07 -1.70
CA GLN A 204 2.31 -6.03 -1.81
C GLN A 204 2.06 -5.09 -2.99
N ILE A 205 1.72 -5.63 -4.15
CA ILE A 205 1.43 -4.89 -5.38
C ILE A 205 0.06 -4.23 -5.28
N GLY A 206 -0.96 -4.99 -4.89
CA GLY A 206 -2.35 -4.53 -4.85
C GLY A 206 -2.54 -3.32 -3.94
N SER A 207 -1.90 -3.28 -2.77
CA SER A 207 -2.00 -2.14 -1.84
C SER A 207 -1.44 -0.84 -2.42
N SER A 208 -0.33 -0.94 -3.15
CA SER A 208 0.31 0.20 -3.80
C SER A 208 -0.52 0.71 -4.98
N ILE A 209 -1.03 -0.20 -5.81
CA ILE A 209 -1.91 0.15 -6.93
C ILE A 209 -3.23 0.75 -6.41
N TRP A 210 -3.80 0.18 -5.34
CA TRP A 210 -5.04 0.72 -4.76
C TRP A 210 -4.90 2.19 -4.36
N VAL A 211 -3.80 2.55 -3.67
CA VAL A 211 -3.60 3.96 -3.26
C VAL A 211 -3.30 4.87 -4.45
N ILE A 212 -2.56 4.41 -5.46
CA ILE A 212 -2.30 5.17 -6.68
C ILE A 212 -3.61 5.41 -7.44
N ALA A 213 -4.46 4.41 -7.56
CA ALA A 213 -5.72 4.47 -8.29
C ALA A 213 -6.81 5.32 -7.62
N THR A 214 -6.61 5.78 -6.36
CA THR A 214 -7.49 6.79 -5.73
C THR A 214 -7.41 8.17 -6.40
N ILE A 215 -6.49 8.35 -7.36
CA ILE A 215 -6.28 9.58 -8.13
C ILE A 215 -6.86 9.36 -9.52
N SER A 216 -7.94 10.07 -9.87
CA SER A 216 -8.68 9.84 -11.11
C SER A 216 -7.84 10.05 -12.37
N ASP A 217 -6.82 10.92 -12.34
CA ASP A 217 -5.93 11.14 -13.48
C ASP A 217 -5.23 9.85 -13.96
N VAL A 218 -4.89 8.95 -13.04
CA VAL A 218 -4.12 7.72 -13.37
C VAL A 218 -5.00 6.50 -13.60
N ARG A 219 -6.29 6.55 -13.27
CA ARG A 219 -7.21 5.42 -13.47
C ARG A 219 -7.23 4.87 -14.91
N PRO A 220 -7.25 5.71 -15.96
CA PRO A 220 -7.24 5.20 -17.33
C PRO A 220 -6.01 4.35 -17.68
N VAL A 221 -4.89 4.55 -16.97
CA VAL A 221 -3.65 3.75 -17.15
C VAL A 221 -3.80 2.37 -16.53
N ILE A 222 -4.55 2.26 -15.43
CA ILE A 222 -4.68 1.04 -14.61
C ILE A 222 -5.87 0.20 -15.08
N ALA A 223 -6.89 0.82 -15.65
CA ALA A 223 -8.17 0.19 -15.98
C ALA A 223 -8.02 -1.07 -16.85
N GLY A 224 -8.75 -2.13 -16.48
CA GLY A 224 -8.78 -3.42 -17.20
C GLY A 224 -7.57 -4.32 -16.98
N SER A 225 -6.57 -3.87 -16.21
CA SER A 225 -5.34 -4.64 -15.92
C SER A 225 -5.51 -5.65 -14.78
N ALA A 226 -4.53 -6.56 -14.65
CA ALA A 226 -4.39 -7.40 -13.47
C ALA A 226 -4.17 -6.56 -12.21
N ALA A 227 -3.47 -5.43 -12.34
CA ALA A 227 -3.23 -4.50 -11.26
C ALA A 227 -4.53 -3.96 -10.63
N GLU A 228 -5.51 -3.56 -11.46
CA GLU A 228 -6.82 -3.12 -10.99
C GLU A 228 -7.56 -4.25 -10.27
N ARG A 229 -7.62 -5.45 -10.88
CA ARG A 229 -8.32 -6.60 -10.29
C ARG A 229 -7.76 -6.99 -8.93
N VAL A 230 -6.43 -7.03 -8.80
CA VAL A 230 -5.76 -7.35 -7.53
C VAL A 230 -6.04 -6.26 -6.48
N ALA A 231 -5.95 -4.99 -6.86
CA ALA A 231 -6.24 -3.87 -5.97
C ALA A 231 -7.68 -3.93 -5.43
N GLU A 232 -8.68 -4.08 -6.30
CA GLU A 232 -10.09 -4.15 -5.89
C GLU A 232 -10.40 -5.42 -5.09
N ARG A 233 -9.81 -6.55 -5.49
CA ARG A 233 -10.06 -7.84 -4.83
C ARG A 233 -9.68 -7.83 -3.36
N PHE A 234 -8.56 -7.23 -2.98
CA PHE A 234 -8.04 -7.30 -1.62
C PHE A 234 -8.27 -6.03 -0.79
N PHE A 235 -8.43 -4.88 -1.45
CA PHE A 235 -8.55 -3.60 -0.77
C PHE A 235 -9.91 -2.92 -0.98
N GLY A 236 -10.81 -3.56 -1.76
CA GLY A 236 -12.16 -3.10 -2.02
C GLY A 236 -12.26 -2.05 -3.13
N GLU A 237 -13.47 -1.53 -3.33
CA GLU A 237 -13.72 -0.49 -4.32
C GLU A 237 -12.74 0.68 -4.16
N ILE A 238 -12.20 1.14 -5.28
CA ILE A 238 -11.23 2.23 -5.29
C ILE A 238 -11.99 3.56 -5.29
N PRO A 239 -11.91 4.35 -4.19
CA PRO A 239 -12.62 5.62 -4.10
C PRO A 239 -11.96 6.69 -4.98
N ASP A 240 -12.75 7.65 -5.45
CA ASP A 240 -12.26 8.87 -6.11
C ASP A 240 -11.90 9.92 -5.05
N LEU A 241 -10.72 9.78 -4.46
CA LEU A 241 -10.26 10.71 -3.42
C LEU A 241 -9.69 12.00 -4.00
N ILE A 242 -9.01 11.91 -5.14
CA ILE A 242 -8.44 13.04 -5.85
C ILE A 242 -9.00 13.05 -7.28
N PRO A 243 -10.00 13.92 -7.56
CA PRO A 243 -10.58 14.04 -8.89
C PRO A 243 -9.57 14.43 -9.97
N ALA A 244 -9.89 14.14 -11.22
CA ALA A 244 -9.06 14.45 -12.38
C ALA A 244 -8.67 15.93 -12.45
N GLY A 245 -7.46 16.19 -12.97
CA GLY A 245 -6.88 17.53 -13.08
C GLY A 245 -5.89 17.89 -11.96
N ALA A 246 -5.48 16.89 -11.14
CA ALA A 246 -4.40 17.07 -10.18
C ALA A 246 -3.02 17.14 -10.86
N PHE A 247 -2.84 16.45 -11.99
CA PHE A 247 -1.60 16.46 -12.74
C PHE A 247 -1.74 17.06 -14.14
N PRO A 248 -0.66 17.65 -14.71
CA PRO A 248 -0.65 18.01 -16.13
C PRO A 248 -0.91 16.78 -17.00
N ALA A 249 -1.85 16.89 -17.94
CA ALA A 249 -2.20 15.77 -18.85
C ALA A 249 -0.99 15.23 -19.64
N SER A 250 0.02 16.08 -19.92
CA SER A 250 1.25 15.70 -20.61
C SER A 250 2.15 14.75 -19.81
N TRP A 251 1.95 14.61 -18.50
CA TRP A 251 2.70 13.68 -17.66
C TRP A 251 2.14 12.27 -17.70
N ILE A 252 0.88 12.12 -18.10
CA ILE A 252 0.18 10.85 -18.08
C ILE A 252 0.23 10.25 -19.48
N ARG A 253 0.76 9.04 -19.58
CA ARG A 253 0.75 8.26 -20.80
C ARG A 253 -0.26 7.13 -20.64
N LEU A 254 -1.07 6.91 -21.65
CA LEU A 254 -1.97 5.76 -21.68
C LEU A 254 -1.21 4.51 -22.16
N ARG A 255 -1.71 3.35 -21.77
CA ARG A 255 -1.27 2.06 -22.33
C ARG A 255 -1.71 1.98 -23.78
N VAL A 256 -0.87 1.42 -24.64
CA VAL A 256 -1.11 1.25 -26.09
C VAL A 256 -1.68 -0.15 -26.36
#